data_8d4eea1680b60e882a4a62a2bc7dd5dd
#
_entry.id   8d4eea1680b60e882a4a62a2bc7dd5dd
#
_cell.length_a   1.000
_cell.length_b   1.000
_cell.length_c   1.000
_cell.angle_alpha   90.00
_cell.angle_beta   90.00
_cell.angle_gamma   90.00
#
_symmetry.space_group_name_H-M   'P 1'
#
loop_
_entity.id
_entity.type
_entity.pdbx_description
1 polymer ?
#
loop_
_entity_poly.entity_id
_entity_poly.type
_entity_poly.pdbx_seq_one_letter_code
_entity_poly.pdbx_strand_id
1 'polypeptide(L)'
;MTDIPDLAEGVRGLEETRRIDVDAWMDANGLDAVVFPAVADVAPVDMDVNPASADIGWRNGVWVANGNLAIRHLGIPTVTVPMGVLPDIGMPVGLTFAGRWHDDVALLRLAAAFEATGARRIPPPRTPPLEPSH
;
A
#
# COMPACT_ATOMS: atom_id res chain seq x y z
N MET A 1 -6.97 -30.68 5.24
CA MET A 1 -6.65 -29.56 4.32
C MET A 1 -7.28 -29.93 3.00
N THR A 2 -8.16 -29.10 2.46
CA THR A 2 -8.81 -29.38 1.16
C THR A 2 -7.75 -29.21 0.08
N ASP A 3 -7.57 -30.23 -0.75
CA ASP A 3 -6.66 -30.17 -1.89
C ASP A 3 -7.24 -29.16 -2.91
N ILE A 4 -6.49 -28.11 -3.22
CA ILE A 4 -6.91 -27.10 -4.19
C ILE A 4 -6.33 -27.52 -5.54
N PRO A 5 -7.18 -27.88 -6.53
CA PRO A 5 -6.70 -28.22 -7.86
C PRO A 5 -5.81 -27.11 -8.45
N ASP A 6 -4.74 -27.50 -9.13
CA ASP A 6 -3.86 -26.61 -9.89
C ASP A 6 -3.14 -25.50 -9.05
N LEU A 7 -3.14 -25.61 -7.71
CA LEU A 7 -2.50 -24.62 -6.83
C LEU A 7 -1.03 -24.39 -7.20
N ALA A 8 -0.27 -25.46 -7.44
CA ALA A 8 1.14 -25.35 -7.78
C ALA A 8 1.38 -24.65 -9.12
N GLU A 9 0.49 -24.83 -10.09
CA GLU A 9 0.53 -24.15 -11.37
C GLU A 9 0.17 -22.68 -11.21
N GLY A 10 -0.88 -22.37 -10.45
CA GLY A 10 -1.27 -21.00 -10.13
C GLY A 10 -0.15 -20.21 -9.45
N VAL A 11 0.53 -20.80 -8.46
CA VAL A 11 1.67 -20.16 -7.78
C VAL A 11 2.81 -19.91 -8.75
N ARG A 12 3.18 -20.88 -9.60
CA ARG A 12 4.22 -20.66 -10.63
C ARG A 12 3.84 -19.55 -11.60
N GLY A 13 2.57 -19.47 -12.00
CA GLY A 13 2.07 -18.40 -12.88
C GLY A 13 2.22 -17.01 -12.24
N LEU A 14 1.91 -16.86 -10.95
CA LEU A 14 2.11 -15.60 -10.22
C LEU A 14 3.59 -15.24 -10.09
N GLU A 15 4.46 -16.20 -9.82
CA GLU A 15 5.91 -15.99 -9.76
C GLU A 15 6.48 -15.54 -11.12
N GLU A 16 6.06 -16.17 -12.21
CA GLU A 16 6.48 -15.78 -13.56
C GLU A 16 5.96 -14.39 -13.94
N THR A 17 4.71 -14.07 -13.63
CA THR A 17 4.15 -12.72 -13.82
C THR A 17 4.95 -11.68 -13.05
N ARG A 18 5.28 -11.92 -11.77
CA ARG A 18 6.13 -11.01 -11.00
C ARG A 18 7.48 -10.80 -11.67
N ARG A 19 8.15 -11.89 -12.07
CA ARG A 19 9.47 -11.84 -12.67
C ARG A 19 9.49 -11.04 -13.98
N ILE A 20 8.47 -11.19 -14.83
CA ILE A 20 8.40 -10.54 -16.13
C ILE A 20 7.85 -9.11 -16.02
N ASP A 21 6.69 -8.96 -15.36
CA ASP A 21 5.93 -7.71 -15.39
C ASP A 21 6.37 -6.71 -14.30
N VAL A 22 7.13 -7.18 -13.29
CA VAL A 22 7.61 -6.32 -12.20
C VAL A 22 9.14 -6.25 -12.21
N ASP A 23 9.82 -7.34 -11.91
CA ASP A 23 11.27 -7.32 -11.71
C ASP A 23 12.01 -6.89 -12.99
N ALA A 24 11.70 -7.53 -14.12
CA ALA A 24 12.33 -7.18 -15.40
C ALA A 24 11.95 -5.78 -15.90
N TRP A 25 10.70 -5.34 -15.64
CA TRP A 25 10.27 -3.98 -15.95
C TRP A 25 11.01 -2.94 -15.10
N MET A 26 11.19 -3.17 -13.82
CA MET A 26 11.96 -2.30 -12.93
C MET A 26 13.42 -2.23 -13.37
N ASP A 27 14.03 -3.36 -13.74
CA ASP A 27 15.40 -3.41 -14.25
C ASP A 27 15.54 -2.63 -15.55
N ALA A 28 14.64 -2.82 -16.51
CA ALA A 28 14.66 -2.14 -17.80
C ALA A 28 14.52 -0.62 -17.66
N ASN A 29 13.90 -0.13 -16.59
CA ASN A 29 13.71 1.29 -16.31
C ASN A 29 14.69 1.84 -15.26
N GLY A 30 15.60 1.03 -14.72
CA GLY A 30 16.58 1.45 -13.72
C GLY A 30 15.95 1.91 -12.41
N LEU A 31 14.83 1.28 -11.99
CA LEU A 31 14.07 1.66 -10.80
C LEU A 31 14.55 0.87 -9.57
N ASP A 32 14.78 1.56 -8.46
CA ASP A 32 15.05 0.93 -7.16
C ASP A 32 13.75 0.60 -6.41
N ALA A 33 12.70 1.37 -6.62
CA ALA A 33 11.38 1.15 -6.06
C ALA A 33 10.30 1.84 -6.89
N VAL A 34 9.05 1.41 -6.72
CA VAL A 34 7.85 2.11 -7.20
C VAL A 34 7.12 2.70 -6.00
N VAL A 35 6.63 3.93 -6.12
CA VAL A 35 5.94 4.61 -5.03
C VAL A 35 4.53 5.01 -5.44
N PHE A 36 3.59 4.89 -4.51
CA PHE A 36 2.20 5.30 -4.72
C PHE A 36 1.51 5.60 -3.36
N PRO A 37 0.43 6.40 -3.36
CA PRO A 37 -0.38 6.59 -2.16
C PRO A 37 -0.95 5.25 -1.67
N ALA A 38 -0.96 5.04 -0.35
CA ALA A 38 -1.40 3.78 0.25
C ALA A 38 -2.86 3.43 -0.06
N VAL A 39 -3.69 4.41 -0.39
CA VAL A 39 -5.08 4.26 -0.82
C VAL A 39 -5.40 5.23 -1.96
N ALA A 40 -6.38 4.88 -2.79
CA ALA A 40 -6.79 5.71 -3.92
C ALA A 40 -7.61 6.93 -3.47
N ASP A 41 -8.47 6.76 -2.45
CA ASP A 41 -9.35 7.82 -1.94
C ASP A 41 -9.87 7.46 -0.54
N VAL A 42 -10.63 8.37 0.06
CA VAL A 42 -11.29 8.19 1.35
C VAL A 42 -12.73 7.71 1.14
N ALA A 43 -13.11 6.67 1.87
CA ALA A 43 -14.47 6.15 1.84
C ALA A 43 -15.47 7.18 2.39
N PRO A 44 -16.63 7.41 1.73
CA PRO A 44 -17.75 8.14 2.32
C PRO A 44 -18.19 7.51 3.66
N VAL A 45 -18.56 8.36 4.62
CA VAL A 45 -18.89 7.95 6.00
C VAL A 45 -20.03 6.95 6.07
N ASP A 46 -21.00 7.05 5.16
CA ASP A 46 -22.20 6.22 5.11
C ASP A 46 -22.17 5.14 4.02
N MET A 47 -20.99 4.82 3.50
CA MET A 47 -20.79 3.91 2.39
C MET A 47 -21.38 2.52 2.63
N ASP A 48 -21.40 2.05 3.88
CA ASP A 48 -21.91 0.72 4.23
C ASP A 48 -23.45 0.62 4.18
N VAL A 49 -24.15 1.75 4.20
CA VAL A 49 -25.63 1.79 4.30
C VAL A 49 -26.29 2.60 3.18
N ASN A 50 -25.53 3.37 2.43
CA ASN A 50 -26.01 4.24 1.35
C ASN A 50 -25.45 3.78 0.00
N PRO A 51 -26.30 3.23 -0.91
CA PRO A 51 -25.84 2.75 -2.21
C PRO A 51 -25.16 3.83 -3.08
N ALA A 52 -25.60 5.08 -3.00
CA ALA A 52 -24.98 6.17 -3.77
C ALA A 52 -23.55 6.47 -3.26
N SER A 53 -23.34 6.41 -1.96
CA SER A 53 -22.01 6.53 -1.36
C SER A 53 -21.12 5.33 -1.67
N ALA A 54 -21.69 4.13 -1.68
CA ALA A 54 -20.98 2.91 -2.11
C ALA A 54 -20.52 3.01 -3.57
N ASP A 55 -21.35 3.53 -4.48
CA ASP A 55 -20.98 3.78 -5.87
C ASP A 55 -19.81 4.76 -6.02
N ILE A 56 -19.76 5.79 -5.18
CA ILE A 56 -18.62 6.72 -5.12
C ILE A 56 -17.35 5.96 -4.68
N GLY A 57 -17.44 5.17 -3.61
CA GLY A 57 -16.32 4.34 -3.13
C GLY A 57 -15.79 3.39 -4.20
N TRP A 58 -16.67 2.73 -4.97
CA TRP A 58 -16.28 1.88 -6.09
C TRP A 58 -15.56 2.66 -7.20
N ARG A 59 -16.13 3.77 -7.65
CA ARG A 59 -15.54 4.60 -8.73
C ARG A 59 -14.18 5.18 -8.34
N ASN A 60 -14.01 5.54 -7.08
CA ASN A 60 -12.75 6.09 -6.57
C ASN A 60 -11.71 5.02 -6.23
N GLY A 61 -12.05 3.73 -6.34
CA GLY A 61 -11.13 2.63 -6.11
C GLY A 61 -10.91 2.27 -4.63
N VAL A 62 -11.71 2.78 -3.72
CA VAL A 62 -11.62 2.46 -2.28
C VAL A 62 -11.81 0.97 -2.02
N TRP A 63 -12.78 0.35 -2.66
CA TRP A 63 -13.10 -1.07 -2.53
C TRP A 63 -12.06 -2.00 -3.15
N VAL A 64 -11.39 -1.57 -4.22
CA VAL A 64 -10.45 -2.42 -4.97
C VAL A 64 -9.01 -2.26 -4.47
N ALA A 65 -8.77 -1.43 -3.47
CA ALA A 65 -7.44 -1.19 -2.89
C ALA A 65 -6.37 -0.93 -3.97
N ASN A 66 -6.65 0.02 -4.87
CA ASN A 66 -5.79 0.36 -5.99
C ASN A 66 -4.32 0.51 -5.56
N GLY A 67 -3.42 -0.10 -6.33
CA GLY A 67 -1.99 -0.16 -6.02
C GLY A 67 -1.60 -1.29 -5.06
N ASN A 68 -2.49 -1.77 -4.20
CA ASN A 68 -2.17 -2.82 -3.22
C ASN A 68 -2.60 -4.22 -3.65
N LEU A 69 -3.56 -4.36 -4.54
CA LEU A 69 -4.11 -5.65 -4.93
C LEU A 69 -3.09 -6.50 -5.71
N ALA A 70 -2.51 -5.96 -6.77
CA ALA A 70 -1.51 -6.65 -7.59
C ALA A 70 -0.27 -7.05 -6.76
N ILE A 71 0.22 -6.14 -5.93
CA ILE A 71 1.36 -6.34 -5.04
C ILE A 71 1.13 -7.53 -4.10
N ARG A 72 -0.04 -7.60 -3.48
CA ARG A 72 -0.42 -8.70 -2.60
C ARG A 72 -0.46 -10.05 -3.32
N HIS A 73 -1.02 -10.10 -4.54
CA HIS A 73 -1.10 -11.34 -5.32
C HIS A 73 0.27 -11.81 -5.81
N LEU A 74 1.13 -10.89 -6.18
CA LEU A 74 2.46 -11.18 -6.70
C LEU A 74 3.52 -11.38 -5.60
N GLY A 75 3.17 -11.21 -4.32
CA GLY A 75 4.10 -11.36 -3.20
C GLY A 75 5.24 -10.33 -3.21
N ILE A 76 4.95 -9.12 -3.66
CA ILE A 76 5.93 -8.02 -3.72
C ILE A 76 6.05 -7.36 -2.33
N PRO A 77 7.27 -7.17 -1.80
CA PRO A 77 7.48 -6.51 -0.53
C PRO A 77 7.11 -5.03 -0.61
N THR A 78 6.53 -4.50 0.46
CA THR A 78 6.16 -3.09 0.56
C THR A 78 6.44 -2.53 1.95
N VAL A 79 6.75 -1.22 1.99
CA VAL A 79 6.83 -0.43 3.22
C VAL A 79 5.98 0.81 3.04
N THR A 80 5.11 1.10 3.99
CA THR A 80 4.27 2.30 3.97
C THR A 80 4.65 3.22 5.14
N VAL A 81 4.89 4.48 4.82
CA VAL A 81 5.25 5.53 5.80
C VAL A 81 4.29 6.71 5.69
N PRO A 82 4.13 7.53 6.74
CA PRO A 82 3.31 8.74 6.67
C PRO A 82 3.80 9.70 5.59
N MET A 83 2.91 10.07 4.66
CA MET A 83 3.18 11.05 3.61
C MET A 83 2.73 12.46 3.99
N GLY A 84 1.67 12.56 4.77
CA GLY A 84 1.08 13.82 5.19
C GLY A 84 -0.39 13.69 5.54
N VAL A 85 -1.12 14.78 5.38
CA VAL A 85 -2.56 14.88 5.65
C VAL A 85 -3.23 15.56 4.46
N LEU A 86 -4.39 15.08 4.05
CA LEU A 86 -5.21 15.74 3.03
C LEU A 86 -5.72 17.08 3.60
N PRO A 87 -5.44 18.22 2.95
CA PRO A 87 -5.68 19.54 3.53
C PRO A 87 -7.17 19.88 3.66
N ASP A 88 -8.01 19.27 2.83
CA ASP A 88 -9.46 19.52 2.76
C ASP A 88 -10.26 18.77 3.85
N ILE A 89 -9.83 17.56 4.21
CA ILE A 89 -10.56 16.67 5.12
C ILE A 89 -9.77 16.24 6.36
N GLY A 90 -8.46 16.58 6.44
CA GLY A 90 -7.61 16.26 7.58
C GLY A 90 -7.26 14.76 7.72
N MET A 91 -7.50 13.96 6.68
CA MET A 91 -7.21 12.53 6.72
C MET A 91 -5.72 12.26 6.48
N PRO A 92 -5.08 11.41 7.29
CA PRO A 92 -3.70 11.03 7.08
C PRO A 92 -3.57 10.15 5.82
N VAL A 93 -2.46 10.35 5.10
CA VAL A 93 -2.12 9.59 3.89
C VAL A 93 -0.77 8.95 4.06
N GLY A 94 -0.66 7.67 3.66
CA GLY A 94 0.59 6.93 3.58
C GLY A 94 1.19 6.96 2.17
N LEU A 95 2.51 6.92 2.09
CA LEU A 95 3.27 6.62 0.88
C LEU A 95 3.78 5.19 0.96
N THR A 96 3.43 4.38 -0.01
CA THR A 96 3.89 3.00 -0.12
C THR A 96 5.06 2.92 -1.10
N PHE A 97 6.13 2.28 -0.65
CA PHE A 97 7.27 1.86 -1.45
C PHE A 97 7.11 0.39 -1.76
N ALA A 98 7.20 0.00 -3.01
CA ALA A 98 7.16 -1.38 -3.49
C ALA A 98 8.44 -1.70 -4.26
N GLY A 99 9.03 -2.87 -4.03
CA GLY A 99 10.28 -3.28 -4.64
C GLY A 99 10.20 -4.65 -5.30
N ARG A 100 11.37 -5.17 -5.70
CA ARG A 100 11.51 -6.53 -6.20
C ARG A 100 11.35 -7.54 -5.08
N TRP A 101 11.16 -8.77 -5.45
CA TRP A 101 11.10 -9.85 -4.48
C TRP A 101 12.36 -9.89 -3.59
N HIS A 102 12.18 -9.96 -2.28
CA HIS A 102 13.23 -9.92 -1.24
C HIS A 102 13.96 -8.57 -1.06
N ASP A 103 13.47 -7.48 -1.61
CA ASP A 103 14.06 -6.15 -1.43
C ASP A 103 13.64 -5.45 -0.12
N ASP A 104 13.14 -6.19 0.88
CA ASP A 104 12.63 -5.65 2.15
C ASP A 104 13.60 -4.66 2.81
N VAL A 105 14.88 -5.01 2.88
CA VAL A 105 15.92 -4.16 3.51
C VAL A 105 16.16 -2.88 2.71
N ALA A 106 16.16 -2.97 1.38
CA ALA A 106 16.30 -1.80 0.51
C ALA A 106 15.12 -0.85 0.67
N LEU A 107 13.90 -1.39 0.71
CA LEU A 107 12.68 -0.61 0.93
C LEU A 107 12.66 0.08 2.29
N LEU A 108 13.10 -0.59 3.36
CA LEU A 108 13.23 0.02 4.69
C LEU A 108 14.23 1.20 4.67
N ARG A 109 15.33 1.11 3.93
CA ARG A 109 16.29 2.20 3.78
C ARG A 109 15.69 3.39 3.02
N LEU A 110 14.97 3.13 1.95
CA LEU A 110 14.29 4.18 1.18
C LEU A 110 13.21 4.87 2.01
N ALA A 111 12.39 4.10 2.71
CA ALA A 111 11.37 4.61 3.62
C ALA A 111 11.97 5.46 4.75
N ALA A 112 13.04 5.00 5.39
CA ALA A 112 13.74 5.75 6.41
C ALA A 112 14.36 7.05 5.87
N ALA A 113 14.92 7.03 4.66
CA ALA A 113 15.44 8.22 4.00
C ALA A 113 14.31 9.23 3.72
N PHE A 114 13.14 8.76 3.31
CA PHE A 114 11.97 9.62 3.13
C PHE A 114 11.48 10.22 4.45
N GLU A 115 11.37 9.43 5.52
CA GLU A 115 10.97 9.92 6.84
C GLU A 115 11.95 10.96 7.39
N ALA A 116 13.25 10.81 7.14
CA ALA A 116 14.29 11.76 7.56
C ALA A 116 14.13 13.15 6.89
N THR A 117 13.39 13.29 5.80
CA THR A 117 13.15 14.58 5.14
C THR A 117 12.17 15.48 5.88
N GLY A 118 11.48 14.99 6.93
CA GLY A 118 10.61 15.80 7.80
C GLY A 118 9.51 14.99 8.48
N ALA A 119 9.03 15.48 9.60
CA ALA A 119 7.95 14.88 10.37
C ALA A 119 6.61 15.08 9.64
N ARG A 120 5.96 13.99 9.26
CA ARG A 120 4.67 13.99 8.54
C ARG A 120 3.55 13.30 9.31
N ARG A 121 3.91 12.57 10.37
CA ARG A 121 2.92 11.93 11.23
C ARG A 121 2.28 12.95 12.15
N ILE A 122 0.95 13.05 12.08
CA ILE A 122 0.15 13.85 13.02
C ILE A 122 -0.57 12.88 13.95
N PRO A 123 -0.38 12.96 15.28
CA PRO A 123 -1.13 12.14 16.22
C PRO A 123 -2.62 12.44 16.15
N PRO A 124 -3.51 11.43 16.30
CA PRO A 124 -4.95 11.66 16.31
C PRO A 124 -5.33 12.57 17.50
N PRO A 125 -6.09 13.67 17.30
CA PRO A 125 -6.38 14.62 18.36
C PRO A 125 -7.26 14.05 19.47
N ARG A 126 -8.01 12.97 19.18
CA ARG A 126 -8.89 12.27 20.14
C ARG A 126 -8.23 11.11 20.87
N THR A 127 -6.97 10.84 20.56
CA THR A 127 -6.20 9.72 21.16
C THR A 127 -4.89 10.29 21.68
N PRO A 128 -4.88 10.90 22.88
CA PRO A 128 -3.66 11.46 23.45
C PRO A 128 -2.62 10.35 23.69
N PRO A 129 -1.33 10.69 23.76
CA PRO A 129 -0.29 9.74 24.15
C PRO A 129 -0.63 9.13 25.51
N LEU A 130 -0.30 7.84 25.68
CA LEU A 130 -0.37 7.21 26.99
C LEU A 130 0.66 7.88 27.91
N GLU A 131 0.25 8.18 29.15
CA GLU A 131 1.22 8.64 30.15
C GLU A 131 2.27 7.53 30.37
N PRO A 132 3.55 7.89 30.54
CA PRO A 132 4.55 6.90 30.87
C PRO A 132 4.15 6.19 32.16
N SER A 133 4.03 4.86 32.14
CA SER A 133 3.85 4.08 33.35
C SER A 133 5.10 4.22 34.22
N HIS A 134 4.95 4.79 35.39
CA HIS A 134 6.00 4.89 36.42
C HIS A 134 6.41 3.54 36.95
#